data_cfdfb260136e1ef49abf549c16cd8fda
#
_entry.id   cfdfb260136e1ef49abf549c16cd8fda
#
_cell.length_a   1.000
_cell.length_b   1.000
_cell.length_c   1.000
_cell.angle_alpha   90.00
_cell.angle_beta   90.00
_cell.angle_gamma   90.00
#
_symmetry.space_group_name_H-M   'P 1'
#
loop_
_entity.id
_entity.type
_entity.pdbx_description
1 polymer ?
#
loop_
_entity_poly.entity_id
_entity_poly.type
_entity_poly.pdbx_seq_one_letter_code
_entity_poly.pdbx_strand_id
1 'polypeptide(L)'
;GFGCLWLIDGLQPEFGIPLGLAIGVFCVLIAVAIGVSTFLGVRSSRGIRASSGSSFTGAVYGMTWWVGCLAIAGFGGALAVNGMDRELANIFYPTAYVLFSGVMFIVAGAIWRAVPSVVLGGWTVLIAVIAPYFGYPTHYLVLAIGGGIGFLGLGIASIIHLRSLRAKTSGTASGTASGTASGAQSHG
;
A
#
# COMPACT_ATOMS: atom_id res chain seq x y z
N GLY A 1 -9.25 2.91 -5.81
CA GLY A 1 -9.33 4.05 -6.72
C GLY A 1 -8.54 3.84 -8.00
N PHE A 2 -7.21 3.78 -7.93
CA PHE A 2 -6.35 3.63 -9.13
C PHE A 2 -6.59 2.33 -9.87
N GLY A 3 -6.76 1.21 -9.16
CA GLY A 3 -7.07 -0.08 -9.77
C GLY A 3 -8.38 -0.07 -10.57
N CYS A 4 -9.39 0.70 -10.15
CA CYS A 4 -10.64 0.84 -10.89
C CYS A 4 -10.46 1.63 -12.19
N LEU A 5 -9.63 2.68 -12.19
CA LEU A 5 -9.32 3.44 -13.40
C LEU A 5 -8.57 2.57 -14.42
N TRP A 6 -7.59 1.79 -13.99
CA TRP A 6 -6.87 0.86 -14.83
C TRP A 6 -7.76 -0.29 -15.34
N LEU A 7 -8.72 -0.76 -14.52
CA LEU A 7 -9.72 -1.73 -14.97
C LEU A 7 -10.60 -1.18 -16.09
N ILE A 8 -11.07 0.07 -15.95
CA ILE A 8 -11.91 0.73 -16.97
C ILE A 8 -11.12 0.92 -18.26
N ASP A 9 -9.88 1.40 -18.17
CA ASP A 9 -9.02 1.65 -19.33
C ASP A 9 -8.63 0.34 -20.05
N GLY A 10 -8.38 -0.75 -19.29
CA GLY A 10 -8.07 -2.07 -19.84
C GLY A 10 -9.26 -2.84 -20.44
N LEU A 11 -10.50 -2.57 -19.97
CA LEU A 11 -11.70 -3.23 -20.48
C LEU A 11 -12.32 -2.52 -21.67
N GLN A 12 -12.12 -1.21 -21.79
CA GLN A 12 -12.70 -0.37 -22.86
C GLN A 12 -11.67 0.61 -23.40
N PRO A 13 -10.69 0.17 -24.18
CA PRO A 13 -9.64 1.03 -24.71
C PRO A 13 -10.16 2.14 -25.64
N GLU A 14 -11.38 1.99 -26.20
CA GLU A 14 -12.06 3.01 -27.02
C GLU A 14 -12.82 4.06 -26.18
N PHE A 15 -13.05 3.78 -24.90
CA PHE A 15 -13.71 4.71 -23.98
C PHE A 15 -12.67 5.64 -23.36
N GLY A 16 -12.11 6.52 -24.20
CA GLY A 16 -11.11 7.50 -23.78
C GLY A 16 -11.64 8.38 -22.67
N ILE A 17 -11.26 8.10 -21.41
CA ILE A 17 -11.52 9.03 -20.30
C ILE A 17 -10.84 10.35 -20.66
N PRO A 18 -11.56 11.49 -20.69
CA PRO A 18 -10.93 12.77 -20.97
C PRO A 18 -9.74 12.97 -20.02
N LEU A 19 -8.57 13.28 -20.56
CA LEU A 19 -7.32 13.41 -19.78
C LEU A 19 -7.49 14.32 -18.55
N GLY A 20 -8.28 15.40 -18.69
CA GLY A 20 -8.59 16.29 -17.57
C GLY A 20 -9.36 15.61 -16.42
N LEU A 21 -10.30 14.72 -16.75
CA LEU A 21 -11.05 13.95 -15.77
C LEU A 21 -10.13 12.93 -15.06
N ALA A 22 -9.31 12.21 -15.82
CA ALA A 22 -8.36 11.25 -15.28
C ALA A 22 -7.37 11.93 -14.30
N ILE A 23 -6.79 13.06 -14.70
CA ILE A 23 -5.89 13.87 -13.86
C ILE A 23 -6.64 14.37 -12.60
N GLY A 24 -7.86 14.89 -12.76
CA GLY A 24 -8.66 15.38 -11.64
C GLY A 24 -8.95 14.29 -10.61
N VAL A 25 -9.43 13.12 -11.04
CA VAL A 25 -9.67 11.96 -10.16
C VAL A 25 -8.38 11.50 -9.50
N PHE A 26 -7.28 11.47 -10.23
CA PHE A 26 -5.97 11.09 -9.69
C PHE A 26 -5.51 12.04 -8.59
N CYS A 27 -5.60 13.34 -8.80
CA CYS A 27 -5.24 14.35 -7.80
C CYS A 27 -6.13 14.26 -6.55
N VAL A 28 -7.44 14.04 -6.70
CA VAL A 28 -8.37 13.87 -5.57
C VAL A 28 -8.02 12.61 -4.78
N LEU A 29 -7.76 11.48 -5.45
CA LEU A 29 -7.38 10.23 -4.78
C LEU A 29 -6.07 10.37 -4.00
N ILE A 30 -5.07 11.06 -4.57
CA ILE A 30 -3.82 11.36 -3.87
C ILE A 30 -4.07 12.24 -2.65
N ALA A 31 -4.83 13.32 -2.81
CA ALA A 31 -5.11 14.23 -1.71
C ALA A 31 -5.84 13.51 -0.56
N VAL A 32 -6.83 12.68 -0.87
CA VAL A 32 -7.54 11.86 0.12
C VAL A 32 -6.60 10.86 0.79
N ALA A 33 -5.75 10.16 0.02
CA ALA A 33 -4.78 9.21 0.57
C ALA A 33 -3.79 9.89 1.52
N ILE A 34 -3.25 11.06 1.13
CA ILE A 34 -2.35 11.86 1.98
C ILE A 34 -3.09 12.32 3.24
N GLY A 35 -4.31 12.85 3.11
CA GLY A 35 -5.11 13.32 4.24
C GLY A 35 -5.41 12.21 5.25
N VAL A 36 -5.89 11.06 4.78
CA VAL A 36 -6.17 9.89 5.63
C VAL A 36 -4.90 9.36 6.29
N SER A 37 -3.81 9.22 5.54
CA SER A 37 -2.54 8.73 6.06
C SER A 37 -1.96 9.67 7.13
N THR A 38 -2.02 10.99 6.88
CA THR A 38 -1.57 11.99 7.85
C THR A 38 -2.43 11.97 9.11
N PHE A 39 -3.75 11.93 8.94
CA PHE A 39 -4.68 11.85 10.08
C PHE A 39 -4.44 10.62 10.94
N LEU A 40 -4.33 9.44 10.33
CA LEU A 40 -4.04 8.20 11.03
C LEU A 40 -2.65 8.22 11.68
N GLY A 41 -1.64 8.76 10.99
CA GLY A 41 -0.29 8.91 11.52
C GLY A 41 -0.26 9.80 12.76
N VAL A 42 -0.87 10.99 12.71
CA VAL A 42 -0.97 11.91 13.85
C VAL A 42 -1.77 11.29 14.99
N ARG A 43 -2.87 10.59 14.69
CA ARG A 43 -3.68 9.92 15.71
C ARG A 43 -2.92 8.79 16.40
N SER A 44 -2.16 8.00 15.65
CA SER A 44 -1.36 6.89 16.18
C SER A 44 -0.15 7.34 16.98
N SER A 45 0.43 8.50 16.66
CA SER A 45 1.60 9.05 17.36
C SER A 45 1.24 9.82 18.63
N ARG A 46 -0.03 10.13 18.87
CA ARG A 46 -0.49 10.78 20.11
C ARG A 46 -0.26 9.85 21.30
N GLY A 47 0.76 10.14 22.10
CA GLY A 47 1.12 9.39 23.32
C GLY A 47 2.39 8.54 23.20
N ILE A 48 3.01 8.44 22.02
CA ILE A 48 4.28 7.75 21.85
C ILE A 48 5.37 8.82 21.67
N ARG A 49 6.29 8.92 22.65
CA ARG A 49 7.54 9.70 22.45
C ARG A 49 8.41 8.91 21.46
N ALA A 50 8.37 9.31 20.18
CA ALA A 50 9.28 8.76 19.19
C ALA A 50 10.73 9.08 19.61
N SER A 51 11.62 8.09 19.61
CA SER A 51 13.05 8.36 19.75
C SER A 51 13.52 9.15 18.52
N SER A 52 14.54 10.00 18.69
CA SER A 52 15.10 10.80 17.60
C SER A 52 15.49 9.96 16.37
N GLY A 53 15.98 8.74 16.59
CA GLY A 53 16.32 7.79 15.51
C GLY A 53 15.10 7.31 14.71
N SER A 54 13.97 7.07 15.37
CA SER A 54 12.73 6.66 14.69
C SER A 54 12.16 7.79 13.81
N SER A 55 12.26 9.03 14.26
CA SER A 55 11.81 10.21 13.50
C SER A 55 12.67 10.42 12.24
N PHE A 56 13.99 10.29 12.34
CA PHE A 56 14.90 10.39 11.20
C PHE A 56 14.61 9.31 10.15
N THR A 57 14.50 8.04 10.56
CA THR A 57 14.21 6.92 9.65
C THR A 57 12.88 7.14 8.92
N GLY A 58 11.84 7.59 9.62
CA GLY A 58 10.54 7.90 9.01
C GLY A 58 10.62 9.04 8.00
N ALA A 59 11.37 10.10 8.31
CA ALA A 59 11.57 11.23 7.42
C ALA A 59 12.34 10.83 6.15
N VAL A 60 13.43 10.08 6.28
CA VAL A 60 14.23 9.58 5.14
C VAL A 60 13.36 8.64 4.27
N TYR A 61 12.62 7.73 4.88
CA TYR A 61 11.71 6.85 4.14
C TYR A 61 10.64 7.63 3.36
N GLY A 62 10.01 8.62 3.99
CA GLY A 62 9.05 9.50 3.32
C GLY A 62 9.66 10.30 2.17
N MET A 63 10.88 10.80 2.36
CA MET A 63 11.61 11.54 1.32
C MET A 63 11.99 10.65 0.13
N THR A 64 12.32 9.37 0.39
CA THR A 64 12.65 8.39 -0.66
C THR A 64 11.48 8.18 -1.63
N TRP A 65 10.23 8.25 -1.15
CA TRP A 65 9.05 8.19 -2.02
C TRP A 65 9.04 9.32 -3.05
N TRP A 66 9.28 10.55 -2.63
CA TRP A 66 9.31 11.71 -3.52
C TRP A 66 10.47 11.63 -4.52
N VAL A 67 11.67 11.32 -4.03
CA VAL A 67 12.86 11.20 -4.87
C VAL A 67 12.68 10.09 -5.90
N GLY A 68 12.16 8.92 -5.50
CA GLY A 68 11.91 7.80 -6.41
C GLY A 68 10.86 8.11 -7.47
N CYS A 69 9.74 8.74 -7.08
CA CYS A 69 8.72 9.15 -8.05
C CYS A 69 9.24 10.17 -9.07
N LEU A 70 10.01 11.17 -8.62
CA LEU A 70 10.63 12.16 -9.49
C LEU A 70 11.69 11.54 -10.40
N ALA A 71 12.48 10.59 -9.88
CA ALA A 71 13.46 9.86 -10.67
C ALA A 71 12.81 9.04 -11.80
N ILE A 72 11.70 8.33 -11.51
CA ILE A 72 10.94 7.58 -12.52
C ILE A 72 10.38 8.53 -13.58
N ALA A 73 9.79 9.66 -13.15
CA ALA A 73 9.25 10.65 -14.07
C ALA A 73 10.34 11.27 -14.96
N GLY A 74 11.48 11.64 -14.37
CA GLY A 74 12.63 12.20 -15.10
C GLY A 74 13.24 11.19 -16.06
N PHE A 75 13.42 9.94 -15.64
CA PHE A 75 13.96 8.88 -16.49
C PHE A 75 13.00 8.56 -17.65
N GLY A 76 11.71 8.43 -17.39
CA GLY A 76 10.71 8.23 -18.43
C GLY A 76 10.63 9.42 -19.40
N GLY A 77 10.77 10.66 -18.90
CA GLY A 77 10.88 11.85 -19.74
C GLY A 77 12.11 11.82 -20.65
N ALA A 78 13.26 11.40 -20.13
CA ALA A 78 14.48 11.21 -20.93
C ALA A 78 14.28 10.13 -22.03
N LEU A 79 13.62 9.01 -21.70
CA LEU A 79 13.29 8.00 -22.70
C LEU A 79 12.34 8.52 -23.78
N ALA A 80 11.35 9.33 -23.40
CA ALA A 80 10.42 9.95 -24.35
C ALA A 80 11.15 10.87 -25.36
N VAL A 81 12.11 11.68 -24.87
CA VAL A 81 12.96 12.52 -25.74
C VAL A 81 13.84 11.68 -26.65
N ASN A 82 14.24 10.48 -26.25
CA ASN A 82 15.04 9.53 -27.02
C ASN A 82 14.20 8.57 -27.89
N GLY A 83 12.91 8.86 -28.10
CA GLY A 83 12.10 8.15 -29.07
C GLY A 83 11.22 7.02 -28.49
N MET A 84 11.01 6.98 -27.17
CA MET A 84 10.03 6.07 -26.58
C MET A 84 8.63 6.42 -27.11
N ASP A 85 7.96 5.46 -27.75
CA ASP A 85 6.61 5.64 -28.25
C ASP A 85 5.57 5.70 -27.12
N ARG A 86 4.33 6.09 -27.48
CA ARG A 86 3.25 6.26 -26.51
C ARG A 86 2.84 4.92 -25.89
N GLU A 87 2.86 3.84 -26.66
CA GLU A 87 2.46 2.52 -26.17
C GLU A 87 3.46 2.00 -25.11
N LEU A 88 4.76 2.12 -25.40
CA LEU A 88 5.80 1.77 -24.45
C LEU A 88 5.76 2.67 -23.21
N ALA A 89 5.46 3.96 -23.36
CA ALA A 89 5.29 4.87 -22.22
C ALA A 89 4.12 4.44 -21.31
N ASN A 90 3.00 4.02 -21.92
CA ASN A 90 1.84 3.52 -21.17
C ASN A 90 2.14 2.23 -20.41
N ILE A 91 3.07 1.41 -20.86
CA ILE A 91 3.54 0.23 -20.12
C ILE A 91 4.56 0.63 -19.06
N PHE A 92 5.52 1.48 -19.39
CA PHE A 92 6.64 1.85 -18.56
C PHE A 92 6.21 2.54 -17.27
N TYR A 93 5.43 3.63 -17.35
CA TYR A 93 5.12 4.43 -16.17
C TYR A 93 4.34 3.66 -15.09
N PRO A 94 3.20 2.99 -15.39
CA PRO A 94 2.48 2.24 -14.37
C PRO A 94 3.32 1.14 -13.76
N THR A 95 4.06 0.41 -14.60
CA THR A 95 4.93 -0.68 -14.17
C THR A 95 6.05 -0.20 -13.26
N ALA A 96 6.75 0.87 -13.65
CA ALA A 96 7.86 1.43 -12.87
C ALA A 96 7.38 1.95 -11.50
N TYR A 97 6.22 2.64 -11.44
CA TYR A 97 5.66 3.09 -10.18
C TYR A 97 5.19 1.94 -9.28
N VAL A 98 4.58 0.90 -9.84
CA VAL A 98 4.14 -0.27 -9.07
C VAL A 98 5.35 -1.06 -8.57
N LEU A 99 6.37 -1.25 -9.40
CA LEU A 99 7.64 -1.88 -9.01
C LEU A 99 8.31 -1.14 -7.87
N PHE A 100 8.45 0.18 -8.01
CA PHE A 100 9.02 1.04 -6.97
C PHE A 100 8.23 0.94 -5.66
N SER A 101 6.90 0.99 -5.74
CA SER A 101 6.04 0.85 -4.56
C SER A 101 6.23 -0.49 -3.87
N GLY A 102 6.37 -1.58 -4.63
CA GLY A 102 6.63 -2.90 -4.09
C GLY A 102 7.97 -2.97 -3.32
N VAL A 103 9.03 -2.39 -3.88
CA VAL A 103 10.33 -2.27 -3.21
C VAL A 103 10.21 -1.45 -1.92
N MET A 104 9.48 -0.33 -1.96
CA MET A 104 9.27 0.50 -0.78
C MET A 104 8.48 -0.23 0.32
N PHE A 105 7.51 -1.08 -0.02
CA PHE A 105 6.82 -1.93 0.97
C PHE A 105 7.75 -2.97 1.59
N ILE A 106 8.67 -3.57 0.83
CA ILE A 106 9.70 -4.48 1.39
C ILE A 106 10.58 -3.72 2.37
N VAL A 107 11.08 -2.54 1.98
CA VAL A 107 11.91 -1.69 2.84
C VAL A 107 11.15 -1.28 4.11
N ALA A 108 9.89 -0.86 3.98
CA ALA A 108 9.03 -0.58 5.13
C ALA A 108 8.91 -1.78 6.07
N GLY A 109 8.68 -2.96 5.51
CA GLY A 109 8.60 -4.20 6.27
C GLY A 109 9.88 -4.53 7.03
N ALA A 110 11.03 -4.26 6.43
CA ALA A 110 12.34 -4.44 7.08
C ALA A 110 12.57 -3.42 8.21
N ILE A 111 12.27 -2.14 7.97
CA ILE A 111 12.46 -1.06 8.94
C ILE A 111 11.57 -1.26 10.18
N TRP A 112 10.28 -1.54 9.96
CA TRP A 112 9.29 -1.65 11.03
C TRP A 112 9.00 -3.08 11.47
N ARG A 113 9.77 -4.06 10.99
CA ARG A 113 9.60 -5.49 11.29
C ARG A 113 8.18 -5.99 11.00
N ALA A 114 7.58 -5.48 9.94
CA ALA A 114 6.21 -5.78 9.53
C ALA A 114 6.21 -6.83 8.40
N VAL A 115 6.21 -8.11 8.74
CA VAL A 115 6.19 -9.24 7.78
C VAL A 115 5.08 -9.08 6.72
N PRO A 116 3.85 -8.65 7.07
CA PRO A 116 2.81 -8.44 6.06
C PRO A 116 3.20 -7.44 4.96
N SER A 117 3.95 -6.38 5.30
CA SER A 117 4.44 -5.40 4.32
C SER A 117 5.49 -6.01 3.37
N VAL A 118 6.35 -6.90 3.88
CA VAL A 118 7.34 -7.61 3.06
C VAL A 118 6.63 -8.52 2.06
N VAL A 119 5.64 -9.28 2.50
CA VAL A 119 4.85 -10.19 1.64
C VAL A 119 4.10 -9.38 0.58
N LEU A 120 3.43 -8.30 0.96
CA LEU A 120 2.75 -7.42 0.02
C LEU A 120 3.71 -6.80 -0.99
N GLY A 121 4.87 -6.33 -0.52
CA GLY A 121 5.90 -5.76 -1.39
C GLY A 121 6.43 -6.77 -2.39
N GLY A 122 6.76 -7.99 -1.96
CA GLY A 122 7.18 -9.08 -2.84
C GLY A 122 6.12 -9.44 -3.88
N TRP A 123 4.85 -9.54 -3.46
CA TRP A 123 3.71 -9.73 -4.37
C TRP A 123 3.60 -8.62 -5.40
N THR A 124 3.69 -7.36 -4.96
CA THR A 124 3.59 -6.18 -5.83
C THR A 124 4.73 -6.14 -6.86
N VAL A 125 5.96 -6.46 -6.45
CA VAL A 125 7.12 -6.57 -7.35
C VAL A 125 6.87 -7.67 -8.38
N LEU A 126 6.39 -8.84 -7.97
CA LEU A 126 6.10 -9.96 -8.86
C LEU A 126 5.09 -9.54 -9.95
N ILE A 127 3.98 -8.93 -9.54
CA ILE A 127 2.95 -8.46 -10.50
C ILE A 127 3.51 -7.39 -11.43
N ALA A 128 4.30 -6.44 -10.92
CA ALA A 128 4.93 -5.41 -11.74
C ALA A 128 5.87 -5.97 -12.81
N VAL A 129 6.59 -7.05 -12.49
CA VAL A 129 7.50 -7.71 -13.47
C VAL A 129 6.72 -8.52 -14.50
N ILE A 130 5.62 -9.15 -14.09
CA ILE A 130 4.83 -10.02 -15.00
C ILE A 130 3.93 -9.20 -15.92
N ALA A 131 3.34 -8.10 -15.44
CA ALA A 131 2.34 -7.34 -16.20
C ALA A 131 2.79 -6.88 -17.60
N PRO A 132 4.03 -6.36 -17.81
CA PRO A 132 4.47 -5.90 -19.13
C PRO A 132 4.47 -6.98 -20.23
N TYR A 133 4.60 -8.25 -19.86
CA TYR A 133 4.61 -9.36 -20.83
C TYR A 133 3.26 -9.53 -21.55
N PHE A 134 2.18 -8.97 -20.99
CA PHE A 134 0.85 -9.02 -21.61
C PHE A 134 0.59 -7.88 -22.60
N GLY A 135 1.50 -6.89 -22.68
CA GLY A 135 1.38 -5.77 -23.59
C GLY A 135 0.23 -4.81 -23.28
N TYR A 136 0.18 -3.71 -24.04
CA TYR A 136 -0.92 -2.74 -23.95
C TYR A 136 -2.16 -3.26 -24.70
N PRO A 137 -3.39 -3.12 -24.17
CA PRO A 137 -3.77 -2.54 -22.87
C PRO A 137 -3.86 -3.57 -21.73
N THR A 138 -3.65 -4.87 -21.99
CA THR A 138 -3.93 -5.99 -21.08
C THR A 138 -3.11 -5.89 -19.79
N HIS A 139 -1.91 -5.30 -19.82
CA HIS A 139 -1.05 -5.12 -18.64
C HIS A 139 -1.76 -4.33 -17.53
N TYR A 140 -2.66 -3.38 -17.85
CA TYR A 140 -3.46 -2.67 -16.86
C TYR A 140 -4.39 -3.59 -16.06
N LEU A 141 -4.99 -4.59 -16.74
CA LEU A 141 -5.83 -5.59 -16.08
C LEU A 141 -5.00 -6.43 -15.10
N VAL A 142 -3.80 -6.85 -15.51
CA VAL A 142 -2.90 -7.62 -14.66
C VAL A 142 -2.49 -6.81 -13.43
N LEU A 143 -2.12 -5.53 -13.61
CA LEU A 143 -1.79 -4.64 -12.50
C LEU A 143 -2.99 -4.38 -11.57
N ALA A 144 -4.18 -4.16 -12.13
CA ALA A 144 -5.39 -3.86 -11.36
C ALA A 144 -5.86 -5.10 -10.56
N ILE A 145 -5.97 -6.25 -11.20
CA ILE A 145 -6.44 -7.49 -10.56
C ILE A 145 -5.37 -8.01 -9.60
N GLY A 146 -4.12 -8.14 -10.06
CA GLY A 146 -3.03 -8.66 -9.25
C GLY A 146 -2.73 -7.75 -8.05
N GLY A 147 -2.67 -6.44 -8.26
CA GLY A 147 -2.52 -5.46 -7.19
C GLY A 147 -3.72 -5.49 -6.24
N GLY A 148 -4.95 -5.46 -6.78
CA GLY A 148 -6.18 -5.49 -6.00
C GLY A 148 -6.28 -6.72 -5.09
N ILE A 149 -6.00 -7.91 -5.59
CA ILE A 149 -6.00 -9.16 -4.81
C ILE A 149 -4.97 -9.08 -3.66
N GLY A 150 -3.76 -8.58 -3.91
CA GLY A 150 -2.74 -8.44 -2.88
C GLY A 150 -3.18 -7.53 -1.73
N PHE A 151 -3.67 -6.33 -2.05
CA PHE A 151 -4.12 -5.36 -1.04
C PHE A 151 -5.36 -5.82 -0.29
N LEU A 152 -6.37 -6.37 -0.98
CA LEU A 152 -7.58 -6.89 -0.35
C LEU A 152 -7.27 -8.11 0.54
N GLY A 153 -6.44 -9.03 0.05
CA GLY A 153 -6.03 -10.21 0.82
C GLY A 153 -5.31 -9.83 2.11
N LEU A 154 -4.36 -8.89 2.05
CA LEU A 154 -3.67 -8.40 3.23
C LEU A 154 -4.63 -7.65 4.18
N GLY A 155 -5.53 -6.85 3.65
CA GLY A 155 -6.54 -6.13 4.45
C GLY A 155 -7.43 -7.09 5.23
N ILE A 156 -7.97 -8.11 4.57
CA ILE A 156 -8.80 -9.15 5.19
C ILE A 156 -8.01 -9.94 6.23
N ALA A 157 -6.81 -10.39 5.90
CA ALA A 157 -5.94 -11.13 6.83
C ALA A 157 -5.64 -10.30 8.10
N SER A 158 -5.38 -9.01 7.94
CA SER A 158 -5.13 -8.09 9.06
C SER A 158 -6.35 -7.94 9.97
N ILE A 159 -7.56 -7.83 9.40
CA ILE A 159 -8.81 -7.74 10.16
C ILE A 159 -9.06 -9.03 10.95
N ILE A 160 -8.87 -10.19 10.32
CA ILE A 160 -9.05 -11.49 10.97
C ILE A 160 -8.06 -11.64 12.13
N HIS A 161 -6.79 -11.29 11.91
CA HIS A 161 -5.76 -11.35 12.95
C HIS A 161 -6.09 -10.44 14.15
N LEU A 162 -6.52 -9.21 13.91
CA LEU A 162 -6.92 -8.28 14.97
C LEU A 162 -8.13 -8.79 15.76
N ARG A 163 -9.11 -9.40 15.09
CA ARG A 163 -10.28 -10.00 15.76
C ARG A 163 -9.87 -11.16 16.65
N SER A 164 -8.96 -12.03 16.19
CA SER A 164 -8.47 -13.16 16.97
C SER A 164 -7.71 -12.73 18.22
N LEU A 165 -6.91 -11.66 18.16
CA LEU A 165 -6.21 -11.10 19.31
C LEU A 165 -7.20 -10.51 20.33
N ARG A 166 -8.21 -9.79 19.91
CA ARG A 166 -9.24 -9.24 20.81
C ARG A 166 -10.02 -10.33 21.52
N ALA A 167 -10.38 -11.42 20.83
CA ALA A 167 -11.08 -12.55 21.44
C ALA A 167 -10.25 -13.22 22.53
N LYS A 168 -8.93 -13.38 22.32
CA LYS A 168 -8.02 -13.94 23.32
C LYS A 168 -7.92 -13.06 24.57
N THR A 169 -7.83 -11.75 24.40
CA THR A 169 -7.72 -10.80 25.54
C THR A 169 -8.99 -10.78 26.40
N SER A 170 -10.16 -10.86 25.77
CA SER A 170 -11.45 -10.92 26.47
C SER A 170 -11.64 -12.21 27.27
N GLY A 171 -11.16 -13.35 26.76
CA GLY A 171 -11.21 -14.64 27.46
C GLY A 171 -10.33 -14.68 28.70
N THR A 172 -9.14 -14.06 28.64
CA THR A 172 -8.21 -14.01 29.78
C THR A 172 -8.74 -13.13 30.91
N ALA A 173 -9.39 -12.01 30.60
CA ALA A 173 -9.98 -11.12 31.59
C ALA A 173 -11.13 -11.78 32.39
N SER A 174 -11.95 -12.60 31.72
CA SER A 174 -13.04 -13.35 32.36
C SER A 174 -12.54 -14.46 33.30
N GLY A 175 -11.45 -15.13 32.93
CA GLY A 175 -10.85 -16.21 33.77
C GLY A 175 -10.24 -15.71 35.07
N THR A 176 -9.64 -14.51 35.06
CA THR A 176 -9.01 -13.91 36.25
C THR A 176 -10.06 -13.44 37.29
N ALA A 177 -11.20 -12.94 36.83
CA ALA A 177 -12.28 -12.50 37.71
C ALA A 177 -12.97 -13.64 38.45
N SER A 178 -13.05 -14.85 37.87
CA SER A 178 -13.63 -16.02 38.49
C SER A 178 -12.73 -16.65 39.56
N GLY A 179 -11.39 -16.56 39.40
CA GLY A 179 -10.43 -17.13 40.34
C GLY A 179 -10.32 -16.37 41.65
N THR A 180 -10.54 -15.06 41.68
CA THR A 180 -10.48 -14.20 42.86
C THR A 180 -11.71 -14.33 43.77
N ALA A 181 -12.87 -14.66 43.20
CA ALA A 181 -14.12 -14.83 43.98
C ALA A 181 -14.13 -16.13 44.79
N SER A 182 -13.45 -17.19 44.36
CA SER A 182 -13.40 -18.49 45.08
C SER A 182 -12.44 -18.50 46.27
N GLY A 183 -11.41 -17.63 46.30
CA GLY A 183 -10.43 -17.57 47.37
C GLY A 183 -10.90 -16.81 48.62
N ALA A 184 -11.96 -16.01 48.54
CA ALA A 184 -12.44 -15.18 49.65
C ALA A 184 -13.43 -15.92 50.60
N GLN A 185 -13.88 -17.12 50.30
CA GLN A 185 -14.87 -17.86 51.08
C GLN A 185 -14.26 -18.94 52.02
N SER A 186 -12.94 -19.12 52.07
CA SER A 186 -12.33 -20.19 52.88
C SER A 186 -11.71 -19.76 54.20
N HIS A 187 -11.88 -18.50 54.64
CA HIS A 187 -11.43 -17.98 55.94
C HIS A 187 -12.56 -17.32 56.70
N GLY A 188 -13.58 -18.10 57.07
CA GLY A 188 -14.64 -17.72 58.00
C GLY A 188 -14.88 -18.81 59.02
#